data_0c63ee8c1f80cd5fa820258702ab0e68
#
_entry.id   0c63ee8c1f80cd5fa820258702ab0e68
#
_cell.length_a   1.000
_cell.length_b   1.000
_cell.length_c   1.000
_cell.angle_alpha   90.00
_cell.angle_beta   90.00
_cell.angle_gamma   90.00
#
_symmetry.space_group_name_H-M   'P 1'
#
loop_
_entity.id
_entity.type
_entity.pdbx_description
1 polymer ?
#
loop_
_entity_poly.entity_id
_entity_poly.type
_entity_poly.pdbx_seq_one_letter_code
_entity_poly.pdbx_strand_id
1 'polypeptide(L)'
;MFSFPISAKAFAALGMLACTACVSVFPRADPEEAPQVFYTVTAEIALSRHEARVAALEYAAAAETGRDADLLRRAAEVTEQCLQPSLTAGVAARWIRVDPAAVDAHRAAGKAALDLHKIEQSADHYVVVLKSSPRGTDGEFAVLETELAASGNVYGARQVADRLATYFPASKAAMRMQAFAALRADDPAAAVRHFEAALSSVGGEDQGDLTQGLWRARVLAGDADEPLAQARDLLGRDDTVENRLNYALVLLAAQRNPEARAQLAILARNPDSRPVALRLLALLDFQDGRLDDAGARFAELTTTGKFLDDALFYLGMIAERHQDVERALRLYAEVQNGEYVVPALLRAANLLHGHGAAPAADGLLDQLMADVPQRAPEILAARARIYAESGDIPQALAVLDRGEEEYPDSVELRYAKASMAENQGQISAALHELKAVAALRPTDPAALNAYGYTLADNHRQLAVARKFIERAHAAAPKNAAILDSLGWVLFRQGHREEALPYLQAAYVDNRDSDVAAHLGEVLWQLSRRDDAERLWSEAKQAGADNHLLDATRLRLHAEK
;
A
#
# COMPACT_ATOMS: atom_id res chain seq x y z
N MET A 1 32.57 -2.21 8.35
CA MET A 1 34.00 -1.95 8.11
C MET A 1 34.51 -2.97 7.10
N PHE A 2 34.31 -2.72 5.82
CA PHE A 2 35.05 -3.42 4.75
C PHE A 2 35.38 -2.39 3.68
N SER A 3 36.64 -1.95 3.70
CA SER A 3 37.23 -1.07 2.71
C SER A 3 37.68 -1.88 1.51
N PHE A 4 37.18 -1.53 0.31
CA PHE A 4 37.84 -1.91 -0.93
C PHE A 4 38.65 -0.73 -1.46
N PRO A 5 39.92 -0.91 -1.83
CA PRO A 5 40.77 0.17 -2.33
C PRO A 5 40.50 0.38 -3.83
N ILE A 6 39.89 1.52 -4.17
CA ILE A 6 39.86 2.00 -5.57
C ILE A 6 41.18 2.73 -5.83
N SER A 7 41.93 2.29 -6.81
CA SER A 7 43.25 2.77 -7.17
C SER A 7 43.22 4.22 -7.67
N ALA A 8 44.07 5.06 -7.08
CA ALA A 8 44.22 6.49 -7.26
C ALA A 8 44.79 6.95 -8.63
N LYS A 9 44.50 6.25 -9.73
CA LYS A 9 45.04 6.62 -11.05
C LYS A 9 44.05 7.14 -12.09
N ALA A 10 42.77 7.29 -11.74
CA ALA A 10 41.75 7.83 -12.67
C ALA A 10 41.37 9.29 -12.39
N PHE A 11 41.97 9.96 -11.41
CA PHE A 11 41.56 11.30 -10.96
C PHE A 11 42.42 12.48 -11.48
N ALA A 12 43.29 12.27 -12.48
CA ALA A 12 44.21 13.31 -12.94
C ALA A 12 43.77 14.09 -14.20
N ALA A 13 42.51 13.96 -14.67
CA ALA A 13 42.08 14.62 -15.91
C ALA A 13 40.82 15.50 -15.83
N LEU A 14 40.25 15.75 -14.65
CA LEU A 14 39.10 16.65 -14.49
C LEU A 14 39.25 17.59 -13.27
N GLY A 15 40.36 18.26 -13.20
CA GLY A 15 40.50 19.44 -12.34
C GLY A 15 40.13 20.70 -13.09
N MET A 16 39.16 21.46 -12.55
CA MET A 16 38.63 22.77 -12.90
C MET A 16 37.25 22.73 -13.57
N LEU A 17 36.24 22.89 -12.71
CA LEU A 17 35.19 23.92 -12.85
C LEU A 17 34.19 23.75 -11.69
N ALA A 18 34.61 24.26 -10.50
CA ALA A 18 33.66 24.60 -9.46
C ALA A 18 33.15 26.01 -9.77
N CYS A 19 31.97 26.15 -10.33
CA CYS A 19 31.23 27.39 -10.36
C CYS A 19 29.78 27.10 -9.95
N THR A 20 29.47 27.60 -8.77
CA THR A 20 28.13 27.68 -8.21
C THR A 20 27.22 28.51 -9.12
N ALA A 21 25.98 28.08 -9.27
CA ALA A 21 24.87 28.80 -9.88
C ALA A 21 24.89 28.90 -11.40
N CYS A 22 24.44 27.80 -12.05
CA CYS A 22 23.63 27.88 -13.26
C CYS A 22 23.02 26.49 -13.45
N VAL A 23 21.75 26.31 -13.11
CA VAL A 23 20.91 25.30 -13.76
C VAL A 23 20.68 25.86 -15.16
N SER A 24 21.70 25.82 -15.99
CA SER A 24 21.54 25.98 -17.43
C SER A 24 20.96 24.66 -17.92
N VAL A 25 19.74 24.72 -18.41
CA VAL A 25 19.17 23.78 -19.34
C VAL A 25 20.24 23.62 -20.44
N PHE A 26 21.07 22.57 -20.34
CA PHE A 26 21.89 22.17 -21.47
C PHE A 26 20.88 21.81 -22.58
N PRO A 27 20.97 22.42 -23.77
CA PRO A 27 20.18 21.94 -24.89
C PRO A 27 20.48 20.44 -25.01
N ARG A 28 19.42 19.62 -24.98
CA ARG A 28 19.57 18.20 -25.27
C ARG A 28 20.29 18.09 -26.59
N ALA A 29 21.48 17.49 -26.59
CA ALA A 29 22.12 17.09 -27.81
C ALA A 29 21.17 16.14 -28.54
N ASP A 30 21.12 16.25 -29.87
CA ASP A 30 20.29 15.37 -30.67
C ASP A 30 20.65 13.92 -30.34
N PRO A 31 19.72 13.02 -30.06
CA PRO A 31 20.02 11.61 -29.69
C PRO A 31 20.93 10.89 -30.69
N GLU A 32 20.97 11.33 -31.95
CA GLU A 32 21.85 10.79 -32.98
C GLU A 32 23.33 11.24 -32.85
N GLU A 33 23.60 12.33 -32.12
CA GLU A 33 24.94 12.95 -32.04
C GLU A 33 25.69 12.64 -30.73
N ALA A 34 24.98 12.23 -29.65
CA ALA A 34 25.64 11.96 -28.37
C ALA A 34 26.10 10.50 -28.29
N PRO A 35 27.39 10.23 -28.01
CA PRO A 35 27.87 8.87 -27.81
C PRO A 35 27.13 8.21 -26.64
N GLN A 36 26.76 6.95 -26.76
CA GLN A 36 26.16 6.12 -25.70
C GLN A 36 26.89 6.25 -24.34
N VAL A 37 28.21 6.34 -24.39
CA VAL A 37 29.08 6.54 -23.24
C VAL A 37 28.77 7.85 -22.51
N PHE A 38 28.40 8.92 -23.23
CA PHE A 38 28.06 10.19 -22.59
C PHE A 38 26.81 10.05 -21.71
N TYR A 39 25.75 9.45 -22.23
CA TYR A 39 24.50 9.25 -21.48
C TYR A 39 24.71 8.34 -20.27
N THR A 40 25.47 7.24 -20.40
CA THR A 40 25.75 6.34 -19.28
C THR A 40 26.58 7.00 -18.18
N VAL A 41 27.60 7.79 -18.54
CA VAL A 41 28.41 8.53 -17.56
C VAL A 41 27.59 9.60 -16.87
N THR A 42 26.75 10.34 -17.61
CA THR A 42 25.86 11.35 -17.03
C THR A 42 24.85 10.71 -16.09
N ALA A 43 24.30 9.56 -16.46
CA ALA A 43 23.38 8.81 -15.62
C ALA A 43 24.04 8.33 -14.30
N GLU A 44 25.25 7.79 -14.35
CA GLU A 44 25.99 7.37 -13.13
C GLU A 44 26.34 8.56 -12.23
N ILE A 45 26.67 9.72 -12.81
CA ILE A 45 26.84 10.96 -12.04
C ILE A 45 25.53 11.39 -11.37
N ALA A 46 24.41 11.33 -12.09
CA ALA A 46 23.10 11.64 -11.55
C ALA A 46 22.71 10.69 -10.40
N LEU A 47 22.97 9.38 -10.54
CA LEU A 47 22.78 8.39 -9.46
C LEU A 47 23.61 8.75 -8.22
N SER A 48 24.88 9.13 -8.41
CA SER A 48 25.75 9.53 -7.29
C SER A 48 25.28 10.80 -6.55
N ARG A 49 24.43 11.60 -7.22
CA ARG A 49 23.81 12.82 -6.68
C ARG A 49 22.39 12.62 -6.19
N HIS A 50 21.88 11.38 -6.22
CA HIS A 50 20.48 11.05 -5.92
C HIS A 50 19.46 11.78 -6.81
N GLU A 51 19.86 12.11 -8.06
CA GLU A 51 18.99 12.72 -9.08
C GLU A 51 18.29 11.60 -9.89
N ALA A 52 17.34 10.90 -9.25
CA ALA A 52 16.76 9.64 -9.74
C ALA A 52 16.15 9.76 -11.14
N ARG A 53 15.34 10.81 -11.37
CA ARG A 53 14.70 11.03 -12.67
C ARG A 53 15.71 11.35 -13.77
N VAL A 54 16.73 12.17 -13.48
CA VAL A 54 17.80 12.48 -14.44
C VAL A 54 18.54 11.21 -14.84
N ALA A 55 18.95 10.40 -13.86
CA ALA A 55 19.61 9.12 -14.10
C ALA A 55 18.77 8.20 -14.99
N ALA A 56 17.48 8.07 -14.71
CA ALA A 56 16.56 7.25 -15.49
C ALA A 56 16.40 7.76 -16.93
N LEU A 57 16.27 9.07 -17.12
CA LEU A 57 16.16 9.68 -18.46
C LEU A 57 17.43 9.48 -19.28
N GLU A 58 18.60 9.66 -18.68
CA GLU A 58 19.88 9.47 -19.36
C GLU A 58 20.12 7.99 -19.74
N TYR A 59 19.80 7.03 -18.84
CA TYR A 59 19.87 5.62 -19.18
C TYR A 59 18.83 5.22 -20.23
N ALA A 60 17.63 5.77 -20.21
CA ALA A 60 16.62 5.54 -21.24
C ALA A 60 17.12 6.06 -22.61
N ALA A 61 17.75 7.25 -22.64
CA ALA A 61 18.35 7.81 -23.86
C ALA A 61 19.51 6.93 -24.37
N ALA A 62 20.38 6.42 -23.47
CA ALA A 62 21.43 5.48 -23.85
C ALA A 62 20.86 4.19 -24.48
N ALA A 63 19.73 3.71 -23.97
CA ALA A 63 19.07 2.50 -24.44
C ALA A 63 18.40 2.67 -25.82
N GLU A 64 17.98 3.88 -26.23
CA GLU A 64 17.27 4.11 -27.51
C GLU A 64 18.06 3.59 -28.73
N THR A 65 19.37 3.83 -28.74
CA THR A 65 20.28 3.37 -29.82
C THR A 65 21.06 2.12 -29.45
N GLY A 66 21.03 1.72 -28.16
CA GLY A 66 21.77 0.60 -27.62
C GLY A 66 21.37 -0.76 -28.23
N ARG A 67 22.37 -1.62 -28.46
CA ARG A 67 22.20 -3.02 -28.86
C ARG A 67 22.91 -3.97 -27.91
N ASP A 68 23.69 -3.45 -26.97
CA ASP A 68 24.40 -4.23 -25.96
C ASP A 68 23.40 -4.67 -24.87
N ALA A 69 23.33 -5.97 -24.62
CA ALA A 69 22.42 -6.55 -23.65
C ALA A 69 22.71 -6.08 -22.22
N ASP A 70 23.98 -5.86 -21.87
CA ASP A 70 24.39 -5.39 -20.54
C ASP A 70 23.96 -3.94 -20.31
N LEU A 71 24.09 -3.08 -21.33
CA LEU A 71 23.58 -1.72 -21.27
C LEU A 71 22.05 -1.70 -21.11
N LEU A 72 21.32 -2.47 -21.91
CA LEU A 72 19.85 -2.51 -21.87
C LEU A 72 19.35 -3.05 -20.54
N ARG A 73 20.02 -4.07 -19.99
CA ARG A 73 19.73 -4.58 -18.64
C ARG A 73 19.96 -3.51 -17.59
N ARG A 74 21.13 -2.86 -17.57
CA ARG A 74 21.45 -1.80 -16.62
C ARG A 74 20.47 -0.63 -16.72
N ALA A 75 20.09 -0.22 -17.92
CA ALA A 75 19.12 0.83 -18.14
C ALA A 75 17.73 0.45 -17.58
N ALA A 76 17.29 -0.80 -17.78
CA ALA A 76 16.03 -1.29 -17.20
C ALA A 76 16.08 -1.31 -15.67
N GLU A 77 17.18 -1.81 -15.08
CA GLU A 77 17.39 -1.82 -13.63
C GLU A 77 17.35 -0.41 -13.04
N VAL A 78 18.05 0.55 -13.65
CA VAL A 78 18.10 1.92 -13.13
C VAL A 78 16.75 2.62 -13.27
N THR A 79 16.08 2.50 -14.42
CA THR A 79 14.75 3.12 -14.60
C THR A 79 13.72 2.53 -13.63
N GLU A 80 13.83 1.25 -13.29
CA GLU A 80 13.00 0.59 -12.29
C GLU A 80 13.34 1.08 -10.87
N GLN A 81 14.62 1.07 -10.49
CA GLN A 81 15.09 1.55 -9.18
C GLN A 81 14.73 3.02 -8.94
N CYS A 82 14.74 3.83 -9.99
CA CYS A 82 14.34 5.24 -9.95
C CYS A 82 12.83 5.46 -10.03
N LEU A 83 12.01 4.41 -9.94
CA LEU A 83 10.53 4.47 -9.95
C LEU A 83 9.96 5.19 -11.19
N GLN A 84 10.51 4.90 -12.37
CA GLN A 84 10.09 5.50 -13.64
C GLN A 84 9.46 4.43 -14.57
N PRO A 85 8.27 3.88 -14.23
CA PRO A 85 7.70 2.74 -14.96
C PRO A 85 7.46 3.04 -16.45
N SER A 86 7.14 4.27 -16.81
CA SER A 86 7.01 4.68 -18.22
C SER A 86 8.34 4.55 -19.00
N LEU A 87 9.46 4.93 -18.37
CA LEU A 87 10.79 4.77 -18.95
C LEU A 87 11.22 3.32 -18.98
N THR A 88 10.99 2.59 -17.89
CA THR A 88 11.27 1.14 -17.81
C THR A 88 10.56 0.37 -18.92
N ALA A 89 9.28 0.67 -19.18
CA ALA A 89 8.53 0.06 -20.26
C ALA A 89 9.17 0.33 -21.64
N GLY A 90 9.65 1.55 -21.88
CA GLY A 90 10.34 1.95 -23.11
C GLY A 90 11.66 1.19 -23.32
N VAL A 91 12.50 1.14 -22.27
CA VAL A 91 13.78 0.44 -22.27
C VAL A 91 13.57 -1.07 -22.46
N ALA A 92 12.65 -1.68 -21.70
CA ALA A 92 12.34 -3.10 -21.84
C ALA A 92 11.81 -3.45 -23.23
N ALA A 93 10.94 -2.62 -23.81
CA ALA A 93 10.47 -2.80 -25.18
C ALA A 93 11.62 -2.71 -26.20
N ARG A 94 12.62 -1.84 -25.98
CA ARG A 94 13.83 -1.80 -26.77
C ARG A 94 14.65 -3.07 -26.61
N TRP A 95 14.86 -3.55 -25.38
CA TRP A 95 15.60 -4.77 -25.10
C TRP A 95 14.94 -5.99 -25.75
N ILE A 96 13.62 -6.15 -25.65
CA ILE A 96 12.88 -7.22 -26.34
C ILE A 96 13.03 -7.16 -27.87
N ARG A 97 13.11 -5.96 -28.47
CA ARG A 97 13.40 -5.86 -29.92
C ARG A 97 14.80 -6.32 -30.31
N VAL A 98 15.78 -6.18 -29.42
CA VAL A 98 17.17 -6.64 -29.64
C VAL A 98 17.29 -8.14 -29.36
N ASP A 99 16.71 -8.61 -28.27
CA ASP A 99 16.66 -10.01 -27.88
C ASP A 99 15.25 -10.40 -27.43
N PRO A 100 14.44 -10.95 -28.35
CA PRO A 100 13.07 -11.37 -28.02
C PRO A 100 12.98 -12.52 -27.01
N ALA A 101 14.09 -13.21 -26.70
CA ALA A 101 14.14 -14.30 -25.74
C ALA A 101 14.63 -13.86 -24.35
N ALA A 102 15.00 -12.60 -24.18
CA ALA A 102 15.50 -12.08 -22.90
C ALA A 102 14.42 -12.12 -21.82
N VAL A 103 14.47 -13.10 -20.94
CA VAL A 103 13.52 -13.32 -19.85
C VAL A 103 13.44 -12.09 -18.92
N ASP A 104 14.61 -11.51 -18.59
CA ASP A 104 14.68 -10.32 -17.73
C ASP A 104 14.06 -9.08 -18.38
N ALA A 105 14.15 -8.93 -19.70
CA ALA A 105 13.48 -7.86 -20.42
C ALA A 105 11.95 -7.99 -20.35
N HIS A 106 11.42 -9.21 -20.49
CA HIS A 106 10.00 -9.48 -20.31
C HIS A 106 9.54 -9.28 -18.87
N ARG A 107 10.39 -9.62 -17.88
CA ARG A 107 10.09 -9.36 -16.46
C ARG A 107 9.99 -7.86 -16.18
N ALA A 108 10.98 -7.07 -16.61
CA ALA A 108 10.96 -5.60 -16.47
C ALA A 108 9.76 -4.98 -17.17
N ALA A 109 9.41 -5.45 -18.39
CA ALA A 109 8.22 -4.99 -19.11
C ALA A 109 6.92 -5.35 -18.37
N GLY A 110 6.83 -6.57 -17.83
CA GLY A 110 5.67 -7.06 -17.07
C GLY A 110 5.44 -6.22 -15.80
N LYS A 111 6.49 -5.95 -15.04
CA LYS A 111 6.44 -5.11 -13.85
C LYS A 111 6.07 -3.67 -14.17
N ALA A 112 6.75 -3.04 -15.13
CA ALA A 112 6.43 -1.69 -15.56
C ALA A 112 4.99 -1.56 -16.08
N ALA A 113 4.49 -2.56 -16.81
CA ALA A 113 3.10 -2.59 -17.27
C ALA A 113 2.12 -2.72 -16.09
N LEU A 114 2.45 -3.49 -15.04
CA LEU A 114 1.64 -3.58 -13.82
C LEU A 114 1.58 -2.22 -13.10
N ASP A 115 2.71 -1.56 -12.93
CA ASP A 115 2.79 -0.25 -12.27
C ASP A 115 2.00 0.81 -13.04
N LEU A 116 1.98 0.74 -14.38
CA LEU A 116 1.17 1.57 -15.28
C LEU A 116 -0.28 1.07 -15.44
N HIS A 117 -0.70 0.07 -14.68
CA HIS A 117 -2.04 -0.55 -14.73
C HIS A 117 -2.45 -1.09 -16.12
N LYS A 118 -1.46 -1.51 -16.93
CA LYS A 118 -1.65 -2.15 -18.23
C LYS A 118 -1.71 -3.67 -18.06
N ILE A 119 -2.79 -4.14 -17.47
CA ILE A 119 -2.93 -5.50 -16.94
C ILE A 119 -2.69 -6.59 -17.99
N GLU A 120 -3.29 -6.44 -19.19
CA GLU A 120 -3.11 -7.38 -20.30
C GLU A 120 -1.65 -7.51 -20.69
N GLN A 121 -0.98 -6.36 -20.91
CA GLN A 121 0.42 -6.34 -21.30
C GLN A 121 1.32 -6.93 -20.21
N SER A 122 1.03 -6.64 -18.94
CA SER A 122 1.74 -7.23 -17.81
C SER A 122 1.64 -8.76 -17.82
N ALA A 123 0.42 -9.28 -17.94
CA ALA A 123 0.18 -10.73 -17.99
C ALA A 123 0.86 -11.38 -19.19
N ASP A 124 0.79 -10.78 -20.39
CA ASP A 124 1.43 -11.31 -21.61
C ASP A 124 2.95 -11.44 -21.44
N HIS A 125 3.60 -10.44 -20.86
CA HIS A 125 5.03 -10.49 -20.58
C HIS A 125 5.37 -11.56 -19.52
N TYR A 126 4.61 -11.66 -18.45
CA TYR A 126 4.82 -12.69 -17.43
C TYR A 126 4.56 -14.12 -17.96
N VAL A 127 3.65 -14.31 -18.93
CA VAL A 127 3.50 -15.60 -19.63
C VAL A 127 4.79 -16.02 -20.34
N VAL A 128 5.50 -15.07 -20.97
CA VAL A 128 6.81 -15.36 -21.60
C VAL A 128 7.82 -15.75 -20.52
N VAL A 129 7.89 -15.00 -19.41
CA VAL A 129 8.78 -15.31 -18.29
C VAL A 129 8.53 -16.72 -17.75
N LEU A 130 7.26 -17.06 -17.47
CA LEU A 130 6.86 -18.38 -16.94
C LEU A 130 7.19 -19.55 -17.88
N LYS A 131 7.10 -19.33 -19.20
CA LYS A 131 7.39 -20.37 -20.21
C LYS A 131 8.88 -20.53 -20.50
N SER A 132 9.68 -19.48 -20.31
CA SER A 132 11.08 -19.44 -20.76
C SER A 132 12.08 -19.44 -19.61
N SER A 133 11.62 -19.38 -18.35
CA SER A 133 12.52 -19.34 -17.20
C SER A 133 13.31 -20.64 -17.01
N PRO A 134 14.62 -20.54 -16.75
CA PRO A 134 15.44 -21.70 -16.40
C PRO A 134 15.07 -22.34 -15.05
N ARG A 135 14.29 -21.64 -14.20
CA ARG A 135 13.76 -22.16 -12.92
C ARG A 135 12.59 -23.13 -13.10
N GLY A 136 12.06 -23.25 -14.32
CA GLY A 136 10.81 -23.94 -14.59
C GLY A 136 9.58 -23.14 -14.14
N THR A 137 8.40 -23.51 -14.63
CA THR A 137 7.16 -22.77 -14.44
C THR A 137 6.79 -22.60 -12.95
N ASP A 138 6.85 -23.66 -12.15
CA ASP A 138 6.45 -23.62 -10.74
C ASP A 138 7.44 -22.81 -9.89
N GLY A 139 8.76 -22.96 -10.14
CA GLY A 139 9.77 -22.14 -9.46
C GLY A 139 9.64 -20.64 -9.80
N GLU A 140 9.21 -20.34 -11.01
CA GLU A 140 9.01 -18.97 -11.45
C GLU A 140 7.72 -18.36 -10.87
N PHE A 141 6.65 -19.15 -10.70
CA PHE A 141 5.46 -18.69 -10.00
C PHE A 141 5.74 -18.27 -8.55
N ALA A 142 6.63 -18.98 -7.84
CA ALA A 142 7.02 -18.60 -6.47
C ALA A 142 7.71 -17.22 -6.41
N VAL A 143 8.58 -16.93 -7.40
CA VAL A 143 9.21 -15.60 -7.52
C VAL A 143 8.15 -14.54 -7.84
N LEU A 144 7.31 -14.81 -8.82
CA LEU A 144 6.28 -13.86 -9.26
C LEU A 144 5.22 -13.59 -8.18
N GLU A 145 4.86 -14.59 -7.38
CA GLU A 145 3.98 -14.40 -6.22
C GLU A 145 4.55 -13.34 -5.25
N THR A 146 5.86 -13.41 -4.99
CA THR A 146 6.56 -12.43 -4.15
C THR A 146 6.60 -11.04 -4.81
N GLU A 147 6.89 -10.97 -6.11
CA GLU A 147 6.90 -9.70 -6.85
C GLU A 147 5.51 -9.03 -6.88
N LEU A 148 4.46 -9.79 -7.19
CA LEU A 148 3.09 -9.28 -7.18
C LEU A 148 2.63 -8.92 -5.76
N ALA A 149 3.11 -9.67 -4.75
CA ALA A 149 2.83 -9.36 -3.36
C ALA A 149 3.47 -8.04 -2.90
N ALA A 150 4.62 -7.66 -3.42
CA ALA A 150 5.30 -6.41 -3.10
C ALA A 150 4.76 -5.20 -3.88
N SER A 151 3.92 -5.41 -4.91
CA SER A 151 3.39 -4.32 -5.74
C SER A 151 2.44 -3.42 -4.95
N GLY A 152 2.63 -2.10 -5.06
CA GLY A 152 1.69 -1.09 -4.57
C GLY A 152 0.36 -1.08 -5.35
N ASN A 153 0.33 -1.66 -6.55
CA ASN A 153 -0.87 -1.84 -7.35
C ASN A 153 -1.57 -3.17 -7.01
N VAL A 154 -2.07 -3.29 -5.78
CA VAL A 154 -2.65 -4.53 -5.23
C VAL A 154 -3.78 -5.07 -6.11
N TYR A 155 -4.68 -4.19 -6.58
CA TYR A 155 -5.80 -4.60 -7.42
C TYR A 155 -5.33 -5.04 -8.82
N GLY A 156 -4.37 -4.33 -9.41
CA GLY A 156 -3.75 -4.74 -10.66
C GLY A 156 -2.99 -6.06 -10.55
N ALA A 157 -2.25 -6.27 -9.47
CA ALA A 157 -1.56 -7.54 -9.20
C ALA A 157 -2.53 -8.72 -9.12
N ARG A 158 -3.69 -8.54 -8.48
CA ARG A 158 -4.76 -9.53 -8.49
C ARG A 158 -5.23 -9.84 -9.92
N GLN A 159 -5.53 -8.81 -10.72
CA GLN A 159 -6.00 -9.01 -12.10
C GLN A 159 -4.96 -9.75 -12.96
N VAL A 160 -3.66 -9.45 -12.78
CA VAL A 160 -2.57 -10.19 -13.42
C VAL A 160 -2.56 -11.65 -12.97
N ALA A 161 -2.70 -11.92 -11.66
CA ALA A 161 -2.77 -13.29 -11.14
C ALA A 161 -3.97 -14.07 -11.73
N ASP A 162 -5.14 -13.43 -11.82
CA ASP A 162 -6.33 -14.02 -12.44
C ASP A 162 -6.08 -14.37 -13.91
N ARG A 163 -5.45 -13.48 -14.67
CA ARG A 163 -5.07 -13.73 -16.06
C ARG A 163 -4.08 -14.87 -16.20
N LEU A 164 -3.03 -14.88 -15.40
CA LEU A 164 -2.02 -15.96 -15.43
C LEU A 164 -2.64 -17.32 -15.13
N ALA A 165 -3.58 -17.40 -14.20
CA ALA A 165 -4.30 -18.65 -13.92
C ALA A 165 -5.12 -19.14 -15.13
N THR A 166 -5.62 -18.26 -16.00
CA THR A 166 -6.29 -18.68 -17.25
C THR A 166 -5.31 -19.24 -18.29
N TYR A 167 -4.06 -18.76 -18.32
CA TYR A 167 -3.01 -19.31 -19.19
C TYR A 167 -2.43 -20.63 -18.68
N PHE A 168 -2.49 -20.87 -17.36
CA PHE A 168 -1.93 -22.03 -16.70
C PHE A 168 -2.94 -22.73 -15.81
N PRO A 169 -4.09 -23.20 -16.37
CA PRO A 169 -5.23 -23.69 -15.58
C PRO A 169 -4.94 -24.99 -14.81
N ALA A 170 -3.89 -25.71 -15.15
CA ALA A 170 -3.46 -26.92 -14.45
C ALA A 170 -2.34 -26.67 -13.43
N SER A 171 -1.80 -25.44 -13.34
CA SER A 171 -0.73 -25.11 -12.41
C SER A 171 -1.28 -24.84 -11.01
N LYS A 172 -0.83 -25.66 -10.06
CA LYS A 172 -1.14 -25.49 -8.62
C LYS A 172 -0.56 -24.18 -8.08
N ALA A 173 0.63 -23.80 -8.54
CA ALA A 173 1.27 -22.56 -8.16
C ALA A 173 0.49 -21.32 -8.66
N ALA A 174 -0.09 -21.38 -9.86
CA ALA A 174 -0.96 -20.33 -10.38
C ALA A 174 -2.24 -20.19 -9.52
N MET A 175 -2.89 -21.31 -9.17
CA MET A 175 -4.09 -21.30 -8.33
C MET A 175 -3.78 -20.74 -6.93
N ARG A 176 -2.64 -21.13 -6.33
CA ARG A 176 -2.17 -20.61 -5.05
C ARG A 176 -1.96 -19.09 -5.12
N MET A 177 -1.20 -18.62 -6.09
CA MET A 177 -0.95 -17.19 -6.31
C MET A 177 -2.26 -16.40 -6.48
N GLN A 178 -3.21 -16.92 -7.25
CA GLN A 178 -4.53 -16.31 -7.46
C GLN A 178 -5.32 -16.19 -6.14
N ALA A 179 -5.30 -17.23 -5.29
CA ALA A 179 -5.99 -17.22 -4.01
C ALA A 179 -5.42 -16.18 -3.04
N PHE A 180 -4.09 -16.11 -2.91
CA PHE A 180 -3.44 -15.11 -2.06
C PHE A 180 -3.58 -13.67 -2.62
N ALA A 181 -3.52 -13.49 -3.94
CA ALA A 181 -3.76 -12.20 -4.56
C ALA A 181 -5.19 -11.68 -4.32
N ALA A 182 -6.20 -12.56 -4.39
CA ALA A 182 -7.59 -12.21 -4.07
C ALA A 182 -7.75 -11.80 -2.59
N LEU A 183 -7.10 -12.54 -1.67
CA LEU A 183 -7.13 -12.21 -0.23
C LEU A 183 -6.47 -10.86 0.07
N ARG A 184 -5.36 -10.53 -0.60
CA ARG A 184 -4.70 -9.24 -0.47
C ARG A 184 -5.51 -8.08 -1.05
N ALA A 185 -6.27 -8.33 -2.10
CA ALA A 185 -7.12 -7.33 -2.73
C ALA A 185 -8.48 -7.15 -2.02
N ASP A 186 -8.60 -7.65 -0.78
CA ASP A 186 -9.82 -7.58 0.04
C ASP A 186 -11.06 -8.15 -0.66
N ASP A 187 -10.87 -9.26 -1.41
CA ASP A 187 -11.98 -10.05 -1.95
C ASP A 187 -12.00 -11.45 -1.33
N PRO A 188 -12.47 -11.56 -0.08
CA PRO A 188 -12.48 -12.83 0.63
C PRO A 188 -13.37 -13.88 -0.05
N ALA A 189 -14.42 -13.47 -0.75
CA ALA A 189 -15.32 -14.40 -1.45
C ALA A 189 -14.62 -15.04 -2.66
N ALA A 190 -13.84 -14.29 -3.44
CA ALA A 190 -13.01 -14.86 -4.49
C ALA A 190 -11.87 -15.70 -3.91
N ALA A 191 -11.23 -15.24 -2.84
CA ALA A 191 -10.17 -15.98 -2.16
C ALA A 191 -10.65 -17.37 -1.70
N VAL A 192 -11.85 -17.48 -1.08
CA VAL A 192 -12.45 -18.76 -0.70
C VAL A 192 -12.54 -19.70 -1.90
N ARG A 193 -13.15 -19.25 -3.01
CA ARG A 193 -13.27 -20.08 -4.22
C ARG A 193 -11.92 -20.56 -4.76
N HIS A 194 -10.92 -19.68 -4.78
CA HIS A 194 -9.60 -20.01 -5.31
C HIS A 194 -8.81 -20.93 -4.37
N PHE A 195 -8.91 -20.75 -3.05
CA PHE A 195 -8.31 -21.68 -2.08
C PHE A 195 -8.95 -23.07 -2.15
N GLU A 196 -10.26 -23.17 -2.27
CA GLU A 196 -10.97 -24.46 -2.44
C GLU A 196 -10.54 -25.16 -3.73
N ALA A 197 -10.43 -24.44 -4.84
CA ALA A 197 -9.92 -24.97 -6.10
C ALA A 197 -8.47 -25.44 -5.97
N ALA A 198 -7.60 -24.64 -5.34
CA ALA A 198 -6.21 -25.01 -5.11
C ALA A 198 -6.10 -26.26 -4.24
N LEU A 199 -6.82 -26.34 -3.12
CA LEU A 199 -6.83 -27.50 -2.20
C LEU A 199 -7.34 -28.77 -2.89
N SER A 200 -8.34 -28.66 -3.76
CA SER A 200 -8.85 -29.82 -4.51
C SER A 200 -7.83 -30.40 -5.51
N SER A 201 -6.86 -29.60 -5.95
CA SER A 201 -5.83 -29.98 -6.91
C SER A 201 -4.53 -30.47 -6.26
N VAL A 202 -4.32 -30.20 -4.95
CA VAL A 202 -3.09 -30.52 -4.20
C VAL A 202 -3.34 -31.74 -3.30
N GLY A 203 -2.48 -32.76 -3.38
CA GLY A 203 -2.44 -33.91 -2.44
C GLY A 203 -1.17 -33.84 -1.60
N GLY A 204 -1.25 -34.02 -0.28
CA GLY A 204 -0.08 -34.19 0.61
C GLY A 204 0.40 -32.95 1.35
N GLU A 205 1.72 -32.79 1.45
CA GLU A 205 2.40 -31.88 2.39
C GLU A 205 2.17 -30.37 2.15
N ASP A 206 1.72 -29.93 0.96
CA ASP A 206 1.54 -28.50 0.61
C ASP A 206 0.15 -27.93 1.04
N GLN A 207 -0.61 -28.64 1.87
CA GLN A 207 -1.97 -28.21 2.22
C GLN A 207 -2.02 -27.18 3.37
N GLY A 208 -0.98 -27.06 4.18
CA GLY A 208 -0.98 -26.24 5.39
C GLY A 208 -1.30 -24.76 5.14
N ASP A 209 -0.50 -24.10 4.32
CA ASP A 209 -0.66 -22.67 3.98
C ASP A 209 -1.99 -22.38 3.28
N LEU A 210 -2.41 -23.28 2.37
CA LEU A 210 -3.67 -23.13 1.65
C LEU A 210 -4.87 -23.28 2.59
N THR A 211 -4.81 -24.21 3.56
CA THR A 211 -5.86 -24.40 4.56
C THR A 211 -5.97 -23.17 5.48
N GLN A 212 -4.84 -22.64 5.94
CA GLN A 212 -4.82 -21.41 6.74
C GLN A 212 -5.35 -20.21 5.95
N GLY A 213 -4.95 -20.08 4.68
CA GLY A 213 -5.47 -19.07 3.77
C GLY A 213 -6.97 -19.18 3.59
N LEU A 214 -7.51 -20.40 3.39
CA LEU A 214 -8.94 -20.66 3.29
C LEU A 214 -9.69 -20.26 4.57
N TRP A 215 -9.19 -20.67 5.73
CA TRP A 215 -9.82 -20.30 7.01
C TRP A 215 -9.89 -18.78 7.18
N ARG A 216 -8.80 -18.09 6.91
CA ARG A 216 -8.78 -16.62 6.95
C ARG A 216 -9.77 -16.00 5.97
N ALA A 217 -9.79 -16.48 4.74
CA ALA A 217 -10.70 -15.99 3.70
C ALA A 217 -12.18 -16.22 4.08
N ARG A 218 -12.55 -17.40 4.62
CA ARG A 218 -13.90 -17.69 5.08
C ARG A 218 -14.33 -16.78 6.23
N VAL A 219 -13.46 -16.60 7.22
CA VAL A 219 -13.73 -15.68 8.34
C VAL A 219 -14.00 -14.26 7.84
N LEU A 220 -13.15 -13.74 6.94
CA LEU A 220 -13.34 -12.41 6.34
C LEU A 220 -14.59 -12.34 5.44
N ALA A 221 -15.02 -13.47 4.88
CA ALA A 221 -16.28 -13.57 4.12
C ALA A 221 -17.54 -13.62 5.01
N GLY A 222 -17.36 -13.66 6.35
CA GLY A 222 -18.44 -13.73 7.33
C GLY A 222 -18.80 -15.16 7.78
N ASP A 223 -18.09 -16.19 7.32
CA ASP A 223 -18.23 -17.57 7.76
C ASP A 223 -17.08 -17.94 8.72
N ALA A 224 -17.28 -17.68 10.00
CA ALA A 224 -16.29 -17.99 11.03
C ALA A 224 -16.50 -19.35 11.69
N ASP A 225 -17.70 -19.90 11.67
CA ASP A 225 -18.06 -21.08 12.47
C ASP A 225 -17.33 -22.34 12.00
N GLU A 226 -17.31 -22.59 10.70
CA GLU A 226 -16.65 -23.77 10.13
C GLU A 226 -15.12 -23.72 10.31
N PRO A 227 -14.39 -22.65 9.96
CA PRO A 227 -12.96 -22.52 10.25
C PRO A 227 -12.60 -22.71 11.71
N LEU A 228 -13.39 -22.13 12.62
CA LEU A 228 -13.18 -22.29 14.08
C LEU A 228 -13.39 -23.73 14.54
N ALA A 229 -14.40 -24.41 14.03
CA ALA A 229 -14.65 -25.81 14.36
C ALA A 229 -13.51 -26.70 13.84
N GLN A 230 -13.08 -26.51 12.59
CA GLN A 230 -12.00 -27.27 11.97
C GLN A 230 -10.66 -27.07 12.69
N ALA A 231 -10.29 -25.82 12.98
CA ALA A 231 -9.04 -25.51 13.69
C ALA A 231 -9.04 -26.05 15.13
N ARG A 232 -10.19 -26.00 15.82
CA ARG A 232 -10.37 -26.59 17.16
C ARG A 232 -10.25 -28.12 17.14
N ASP A 233 -10.87 -28.76 16.16
CA ASP A 233 -10.84 -30.22 16.01
C ASP A 233 -9.42 -30.71 15.68
N LEU A 234 -8.72 -29.99 14.79
CA LEU A 234 -7.31 -30.26 14.50
C LEU A 234 -6.44 -30.18 15.76
N LEU A 235 -6.60 -29.11 16.52
CA LEU A 235 -5.89 -28.93 17.81
C LEU A 235 -6.27 -30.04 18.82
N GLY A 236 -7.52 -30.48 18.84
CA GLY A 236 -7.98 -31.55 19.72
C GLY A 236 -7.41 -32.93 19.37
N ARG A 237 -7.09 -33.16 18.09
CA ARG A 237 -6.44 -34.40 17.62
C ARG A 237 -4.93 -34.40 17.79
N ASP A 238 -4.31 -33.24 17.60
CA ASP A 238 -2.86 -33.08 17.62
C ASP A 238 -2.50 -31.69 18.22
N ASP A 239 -2.24 -31.70 19.54
CA ASP A 239 -1.93 -30.50 20.32
C ASP A 239 -0.47 -30.07 20.14
N THR A 240 -0.15 -29.62 18.91
CA THR A 240 1.14 -29.03 18.59
C THR A 240 1.15 -27.51 18.78
N VAL A 241 2.34 -26.92 18.87
CA VAL A 241 2.53 -25.46 18.87
C VAL A 241 1.91 -24.83 17.62
N GLU A 242 2.11 -25.47 16.48
CA GLU A 242 1.60 -24.99 15.18
C GLU A 242 0.07 -24.98 15.14
N ASN A 243 -0.59 -26.10 15.47
CA ASN A 243 -2.05 -26.21 15.47
C ASN A 243 -2.69 -25.24 16.46
N ARG A 244 -2.07 -25.03 17.63
CA ARG A 244 -2.54 -24.05 18.62
C ARG A 244 -2.37 -22.61 18.13
N LEU A 245 -1.26 -22.29 17.46
CA LEU A 245 -1.07 -20.97 16.85
C LEU A 245 -2.10 -20.73 15.74
N ASN A 246 -2.32 -21.70 14.86
CA ASN A 246 -3.32 -21.63 13.80
C ASN A 246 -4.73 -21.37 14.37
N TYR A 247 -5.11 -22.10 15.42
CA TYR A 247 -6.40 -21.86 16.08
C TYR A 247 -6.47 -20.45 16.69
N ALA A 248 -5.40 -19.99 17.34
CA ALA A 248 -5.35 -18.62 17.87
C ALA A 248 -5.49 -17.56 16.76
N LEU A 249 -4.86 -17.75 15.59
CA LEU A 249 -4.96 -16.84 14.46
C LEU A 249 -6.37 -16.81 13.84
N VAL A 250 -7.04 -17.98 13.76
CA VAL A 250 -8.45 -18.02 13.30
C VAL A 250 -9.37 -17.30 14.28
N LEU A 251 -9.14 -17.48 15.60
CA LEU A 251 -9.88 -16.76 16.67
C LEU A 251 -9.68 -15.24 16.54
N LEU A 252 -8.44 -14.78 16.28
CA LEU A 252 -8.14 -13.37 16.07
C LEU A 252 -8.85 -12.81 14.82
N ALA A 253 -8.80 -13.54 13.72
CA ALA A 253 -9.50 -13.16 12.50
C ALA A 253 -11.03 -13.06 12.71
N ALA A 254 -11.59 -13.96 13.53
CA ALA A 254 -13.00 -13.97 13.92
C ALA A 254 -13.34 -12.96 15.04
N GLN A 255 -12.40 -12.09 15.44
CA GLN A 255 -12.54 -11.12 16.54
C GLN A 255 -12.92 -11.73 17.90
N ARG A 256 -12.62 -13.05 18.09
CA ARG A 256 -12.83 -13.75 19.36
C ARG A 256 -11.63 -13.56 20.29
N ASN A 257 -11.31 -12.29 20.57
CA ASN A 257 -10.10 -11.88 21.31
C ASN A 257 -9.92 -12.56 22.67
N PRO A 258 -10.96 -12.75 23.52
CA PRO A 258 -10.79 -13.42 24.80
C PRO A 258 -10.29 -14.87 24.68
N GLU A 259 -10.81 -15.61 23.69
CA GLU A 259 -10.43 -17.00 23.45
C GLU A 259 -9.04 -17.09 22.80
N ALA A 260 -8.73 -16.18 21.86
CA ALA A 260 -7.39 -16.06 21.29
C ALA A 260 -6.34 -15.80 22.37
N ARG A 261 -6.62 -14.88 23.32
CA ARG A 261 -5.74 -14.61 24.47
C ARG A 261 -5.46 -15.85 25.30
N ALA A 262 -6.47 -16.68 25.53
CA ALA A 262 -6.30 -17.92 26.28
C ALA A 262 -5.33 -18.89 25.58
N GLN A 263 -5.44 -19.05 24.25
CA GLN A 263 -4.53 -19.89 23.47
C GLN A 263 -3.11 -19.30 23.41
N LEU A 264 -2.98 -18.00 23.20
CA LEU A 264 -1.70 -17.30 23.19
C LEU A 264 -0.99 -17.35 24.54
N ALA A 265 -1.73 -17.29 25.67
CA ALA A 265 -1.17 -17.45 27.00
C ALA A 265 -0.56 -18.84 27.24
N ILE A 266 -1.11 -19.88 26.61
CA ILE A 266 -0.51 -21.23 26.63
C ILE A 266 0.78 -21.24 25.80
N LEU A 267 0.75 -20.69 24.58
CA LEU A 267 1.91 -20.58 23.71
C LEU A 267 3.06 -19.76 24.32
N ALA A 268 2.74 -18.73 25.10
CA ALA A 268 3.75 -17.90 25.78
C ALA A 268 4.55 -18.65 26.85
N ARG A 269 4.12 -19.85 27.28
CA ARG A 269 4.85 -20.69 28.24
C ARG A 269 5.95 -21.53 27.58
N ASN A 270 5.84 -21.76 26.27
CA ASN A 270 6.84 -22.53 25.52
C ASN A 270 7.88 -21.56 24.93
N PRO A 271 9.18 -21.76 25.18
CA PRO A 271 10.26 -20.87 24.73
C PRO A 271 10.26 -20.61 23.22
N ASP A 272 9.94 -21.62 22.41
CA ASP A 272 9.99 -21.52 20.95
C ASP A 272 8.86 -20.67 20.38
N SER A 273 7.65 -20.75 20.94
CA SER A 273 6.48 -19.98 20.52
C SER A 273 6.28 -18.68 21.31
N ARG A 274 7.00 -18.50 22.44
CA ARG A 274 6.89 -17.31 23.29
C ARG A 274 7.01 -15.99 22.53
N PRO A 275 8.00 -15.79 21.64
CA PRO A 275 8.12 -14.51 20.92
C PRO A 275 6.89 -14.17 20.07
N VAL A 276 6.36 -15.15 19.33
CA VAL A 276 5.15 -14.96 18.51
C VAL A 276 3.94 -14.69 19.41
N ALA A 277 3.79 -15.44 20.49
CA ALA A 277 2.67 -15.26 21.41
C ALA A 277 2.73 -13.90 22.13
N LEU A 278 3.90 -13.46 22.58
CA LEU A 278 4.10 -12.13 23.19
C LEU A 278 3.75 -11.02 22.21
N ARG A 279 4.22 -11.12 20.96
CA ARG A 279 3.91 -10.14 19.89
C ARG A 279 2.40 -10.00 19.71
N LEU A 280 1.68 -11.12 19.53
CA LEU A 280 0.25 -11.10 19.30
C LEU A 280 -0.54 -10.60 20.52
N LEU A 281 -0.14 -10.99 21.75
CA LEU A 281 -0.75 -10.47 22.98
C LEU A 281 -0.50 -8.98 23.16
N ALA A 282 0.71 -8.50 22.87
CA ALA A 282 1.05 -7.08 22.95
C ALA A 282 0.25 -6.24 21.94
N LEU A 283 0.09 -6.74 20.70
CA LEU A 283 -0.74 -6.09 19.68
C LEU A 283 -2.20 -6.00 20.10
N LEU A 284 -2.76 -7.07 20.69
CA LEU A 284 -4.12 -7.06 21.25
C LEU A 284 -4.26 -6.07 22.40
N ASP A 285 -3.27 -5.98 23.30
CA ASP A 285 -3.32 -5.01 24.40
C ASP A 285 -3.23 -3.58 23.89
N PHE A 286 -2.39 -3.35 22.88
CA PHE A 286 -2.26 -2.04 22.23
C PHE A 286 -3.58 -1.62 21.54
N GLN A 287 -4.22 -2.54 20.84
CA GLN A 287 -5.52 -2.32 20.19
C GLN A 287 -6.64 -2.04 21.20
N ASP A 288 -6.65 -2.76 22.33
CA ASP A 288 -7.62 -2.54 23.41
C ASP A 288 -7.31 -1.28 24.26
N GLY A 289 -6.26 -0.51 23.93
CA GLY A 289 -5.85 0.68 24.68
C GLY A 289 -5.14 0.40 26.00
N ARG A 290 -4.81 -0.86 26.30
CA ARG A 290 -4.05 -1.25 27.49
C ARG A 290 -2.56 -1.02 27.28
N LEU A 291 -2.17 0.26 27.23
CA LEU A 291 -0.83 0.67 26.81
C LEU A 291 0.29 0.16 27.75
N ASP A 292 0.04 0.11 29.05
CA ASP A 292 1.03 -0.37 30.03
C ASP A 292 1.30 -1.87 29.87
N ASP A 293 0.24 -2.67 29.69
CA ASP A 293 0.35 -4.11 29.44
C ASP A 293 1.06 -4.39 28.11
N ALA A 294 0.67 -3.66 27.06
CA ALA A 294 1.31 -3.74 25.75
C ALA A 294 2.80 -3.39 25.84
N GLY A 295 3.13 -2.30 26.54
CA GLY A 295 4.49 -1.83 26.74
C GLY A 295 5.36 -2.85 27.49
N ALA A 296 4.81 -3.48 28.54
CA ALA A 296 5.51 -4.53 29.27
C ALA A 296 5.83 -5.74 28.37
N ARG A 297 4.86 -6.18 27.54
CA ARG A 297 5.08 -7.32 26.63
C ARG A 297 6.02 -6.99 25.47
N PHE A 298 5.92 -5.80 24.89
CA PHE A 298 6.88 -5.38 23.86
C PHE A 298 8.29 -5.23 24.45
N ALA A 299 8.45 -4.70 25.68
CA ALA A 299 9.73 -4.63 26.34
C ALA A 299 10.31 -6.03 26.62
N GLU A 300 9.47 -7.00 27.01
CA GLU A 300 9.89 -8.38 27.13
C GLU A 300 10.30 -8.98 25.76
N LEU A 301 9.55 -8.68 24.71
CA LEU A 301 9.83 -9.17 23.36
C LEU A 301 11.20 -8.74 22.85
N THR A 302 11.68 -7.52 23.19
CA THR A 302 13.03 -7.06 22.83
C THR A 302 14.14 -7.96 23.36
N THR A 303 13.91 -8.65 24.49
CA THR A 303 14.91 -9.54 25.11
C THR A 303 15.02 -10.90 24.41
N THR A 304 14.05 -11.24 23.55
CA THR A 304 14.00 -12.56 22.87
C THR A 304 14.87 -12.61 21.62
N GLY A 305 15.34 -11.46 21.11
CA GLY A 305 16.07 -11.33 19.84
C GLY A 305 15.21 -11.55 18.58
N LYS A 306 13.88 -11.74 18.74
CA LYS A 306 12.92 -11.88 17.64
C LYS A 306 11.94 -10.71 17.66
N PHE A 307 11.52 -10.25 16.47
CA PHE A 307 10.58 -9.12 16.33
C PHE A 307 11.05 -7.85 17.05
N LEU A 308 12.37 -7.61 17.07
CA LEU A 308 12.94 -6.47 17.77
C LEU A 308 12.42 -5.15 17.20
N ASP A 309 12.47 -4.99 15.88
CA ASP A 309 12.03 -3.76 15.20
C ASP A 309 10.53 -3.50 15.38
N ASP A 310 9.68 -4.57 15.35
CA ASP A 310 8.27 -4.49 15.72
C ASP A 310 8.09 -3.94 17.14
N ALA A 311 8.81 -4.53 18.10
CA ALA A 311 8.69 -4.14 19.51
C ALA A 311 9.14 -2.69 19.73
N LEU A 312 10.26 -2.27 19.13
CA LEU A 312 10.77 -0.90 19.21
C LEU A 312 9.77 0.11 18.60
N PHE A 313 9.18 -0.22 17.45
CA PHE A 313 8.18 0.62 16.81
C PHE A 313 6.96 0.85 17.71
N TYR A 314 6.35 -0.23 18.24
CA TYR A 314 5.19 -0.10 19.12
C TYR A 314 5.51 0.52 20.47
N LEU A 315 6.69 0.28 21.03
CA LEU A 315 7.16 0.99 22.23
C LEU A 315 7.32 2.51 21.95
N GLY A 316 7.80 2.87 20.77
CA GLY A 316 7.84 4.26 20.30
C GLY A 316 6.44 4.88 20.23
N MET A 317 5.47 4.17 19.66
CA MET A 317 4.07 4.62 19.61
C MET A 317 3.44 4.75 21.00
N ILE A 318 3.76 3.88 21.93
CA ILE A 318 3.30 3.96 23.33
C ILE A 318 3.91 5.19 24.01
N ALA A 319 5.22 5.43 23.83
CA ALA A 319 5.89 6.60 24.37
C ALA A 319 5.29 7.92 23.79
N GLU A 320 4.97 7.95 22.50
CA GLU A 320 4.29 9.06 21.85
C GLU A 320 2.91 9.33 22.46
N ARG A 321 2.09 8.27 22.70
CA ARG A 321 0.79 8.40 23.37
C ARG A 321 0.90 8.89 24.82
N HIS A 322 1.99 8.58 25.50
CA HIS A 322 2.32 9.11 26.83
C HIS A 322 2.97 10.50 26.77
N GLN A 323 3.12 11.09 25.59
CA GLN A 323 3.77 12.39 25.37
C GLN A 323 5.26 12.40 25.77
N ASP A 324 5.90 11.24 25.88
CA ASP A 324 7.34 11.09 26.10
C ASP A 324 8.09 11.12 24.77
N VAL A 325 8.20 12.33 24.22
CA VAL A 325 8.76 12.57 22.88
C VAL A 325 10.21 12.11 22.78
N GLU A 326 11.02 12.36 23.82
CA GLU A 326 12.43 11.97 23.82
C GLU A 326 12.60 10.45 23.76
N ARG A 327 11.80 9.72 24.52
CA ARG A 327 11.79 8.26 24.49
C ARG A 327 11.28 7.73 23.16
N ALA A 328 10.21 8.33 22.60
CA ALA A 328 9.67 7.95 21.31
C ALA A 328 10.72 8.08 20.20
N LEU A 329 11.41 9.22 20.13
CA LEU A 329 12.47 9.48 19.14
C LEU A 329 13.62 8.47 19.26
N ARG A 330 14.08 8.15 20.49
CA ARG A 330 15.13 7.13 20.68
C ARG A 330 14.67 5.75 20.16
N LEU A 331 13.46 5.33 20.52
CA LEU A 331 12.94 4.03 20.11
C LEU A 331 12.75 3.93 18.59
N TYR A 332 12.23 4.97 17.94
CA TYR A 332 12.09 5.01 16.48
C TYR A 332 13.44 4.99 15.76
N ALA A 333 14.46 5.64 16.31
CA ALA A 333 15.82 5.62 15.74
C ALA A 333 16.52 4.26 15.85
N GLU A 334 16.09 3.40 16.77
CA GLU A 334 16.61 2.04 16.93
C GLU A 334 15.98 1.02 15.97
N VAL A 335 14.88 1.38 15.26
CA VAL A 335 14.25 0.53 14.24
C VAL A 335 15.11 0.54 12.98
N GLN A 336 15.75 -0.57 12.64
CA GLN A 336 16.74 -0.64 11.55
C GLN A 336 16.34 -1.57 10.41
N ASN A 337 15.40 -2.50 10.64
CA ASN A 337 15.07 -3.53 9.67
C ASN A 337 13.56 -3.72 9.54
N GLY A 338 13.15 -4.27 8.38
CA GLY A 338 11.79 -4.69 8.13
C GLY A 338 10.83 -3.56 7.75
N GLU A 339 9.55 -3.87 7.83
CA GLU A 339 8.47 -3.01 7.36
C GLU A 339 8.26 -1.73 8.18
N TYR A 340 8.74 -1.71 9.43
CA TYR A 340 8.53 -0.58 10.35
C TYR A 340 9.58 0.52 10.25
N VAL A 341 10.67 0.37 9.49
CA VAL A 341 11.72 1.41 9.34
C VAL A 341 11.12 2.72 8.84
N VAL A 342 10.42 2.68 7.71
CA VAL A 342 9.82 3.90 7.13
C VAL A 342 8.74 4.48 8.05
N PRO A 343 7.74 3.71 8.54
CA PRO A 343 6.77 4.23 9.49
C PRO A 343 7.38 4.85 10.75
N ALA A 344 8.43 4.24 11.33
CA ALA A 344 9.10 4.75 12.52
C ALA A 344 9.76 6.10 12.25
N LEU A 345 10.53 6.21 11.17
CA LEU A 345 11.26 7.44 10.85
C LEU A 345 10.33 8.57 10.37
N LEU A 346 9.21 8.24 9.70
CA LEU A 346 8.17 9.22 9.39
C LEU A 346 7.50 9.78 10.66
N ARG A 347 7.23 8.93 11.66
CA ARG A 347 6.73 9.39 12.97
C ARG A 347 7.76 10.24 13.70
N ALA A 348 9.04 9.83 13.70
CA ALA A 348 10.12 10.61 14.28
C ALA A 348 10.24 12.00 13.62
N ALA A 349 10.16 12.07 12.28
CA ALA A 349 10.18 13.34 11.56
C ALA A 349 8.99 14.24 11.93
N ASN A 350 7.79 13.67 12.05
CA ASN A 350 6.59 14.41 12.47
C ASN A 350 6.75 14.98 13.91
N LEU A 351 7.27 14.17 14.84
CA LEU A 351 7.55 14.61 16.21
C LEU A 351 8.60 15.72 16.25
N LEU A 352 9.71 15.58 15.52
CA LEU A 352 10.75 16.60 15.43
C LEU A 352 10.18 17.91 14.89
N HIS A 353 9.42 17.86 13.82
CA HIS A 353 8.81 19.03 13.21
C HIS A 353 7.82 19.72 14.15
N GLY A 354 6.90 18.94 14.77
CA GLY A 354 5.91 19.45 15.72
C GLY A 354 6.52 20.09 16.98
N HIS A 355 7.79 19.75 17.32
CA HIS A 355 8.53 20.34 18.43
C HIS A 355 9.55 21.41 17.99
N GLY A 356 9.40 21.96 16.77
CA GLY A 356 10.21 23.09 16.29
C GLY A 356 11.59 22.72 15.76
N ALA A 357 11.88 21.43 15.58
CA ALA A 357 13.15 20.94 15.02
C ALA A 357 13.02 20.60 13.51
N ALA A 358 12.35 21.46 12.73
CA ALA A 358 12.09 21.23 11.31
C ALA A 358 13.34 20.87 10.49
N PRO A 359 14.53 21.54 10.65
CA PRO A 359 15.72 21.12 9.91
C PRO A 359 16.19 19.70 10.22
N ALA A 360 16.00 19.22 11.45
CA ALA A 360 16.34 17.84 11.81
C ALA A 360 15.34 16.84 11.21
N ALA A 361 14.05 17.19 11.16
CA ALA A 361 13.03 16.40 10.48
C ALA A 361 13.33 16.25 8.98
N ASP A 362 13.68 17.36 8.31
CA ASP A 362 14.04 17.34 6.89
C ASP A 362 15.30 16.49 6.63
N GLY A 363 16.35 16.67 7.44
CA GLY A 363 17.55 15.86 7.32
C GLY A 363 17.30 14.37 7.50
N LEU A 364 16.40 14.01 8.44
CA LEU A 364 15.98 12.62 8.64
C LEU A 364 15.23 12.05 7.42
N LEU A 365 14.32 12.83 6.83
CA LEU A 365 13.56 12.42 5.64
C LEU A 365 14.45 12.33 4.39
N ASP A 366 15.43 13.24 4.24
CA ASP A 366 16.42 13.18 3.16
C ASP A 366 17.29 11.92 3.27
N GLN A 367 17.75 11.59 4.48
CA GLN A 367 18.50 10.37 4.72
C GLN A 367 17.63 9.13 4.43
N LEU A 368 16.39 9.12 4.88
CA LEU A 368 15.47 8.02 4.64
C LEU A 368 15.21 7.80 3.14
N MET A 369 15.04 8.88 2.36
CA MET A 369 14.90 8.77 0.90
C MET A 369 16.15 8.20 0.24
N ALA A 370 17.35 8.53 0.75
CA ALA A 370 18.60 7.98 0.25
C ALA A 370 18.74 6.48 0.58
N ASP A 371 18.32 6.05 1.77
CA ASP A 371 18.42 4.68 2.24
C ASP A 371 17.38 3.74 1.59
N VAL A 372 16.17 4.25 1.32
CA VAL A 372 15.06 3.50 0.73
C VAL A 372 14.41 4.24 -0.45
N PRO A 373 15.16 4.47 -1.54
CA PRO A 373 14.71 5.28 -2.68
C PRO A 373 13.43 4.73 -3.33
N GLN A 374 13.18 3.42 -3.22
CA GLN A 374 11.95 2.77 -3.70
C GLN A 374 10.68 3.22 -2.96
N ARG A 375 10.80 3.95 -1.83
CA ARG A 375 9.70 4.52 -1.05
C ARG A 375 9.66 6.05 -1.14
N ALA A 376 10.44 6.68 -2.01
CA ALA A 376 10.53 8.14 -2.10
C ALA A 376 9.19 8.86 -2.30
N PRO A 377 8.26 8.41 -3.16
CA PRO A 377 6.95 9.06 -3.28
C PRO A 377 6.14 9.07 -1.98
N GLU A 378 6.16 7.96 -1.22
CA GLU A 378 5.50 7.87 0.09
C GLU A 378 6.13 8.83 1.10
N ILE A 379 7.46 8.91 1.13
CA ILE A 379 8.19 9.82 2.04
C ILE A 379 7.90 11.27 1.69
N LEU A 380 7.85 11.62 0.41
CA LEU A 380 7.51 12.97 -0.06
C LEU A 380 6.06 13.33 0.29
N ALA A 381 5.11 12.42 0.11
CA ALA A 381 3.73 12.61 0.52
C ALA A 381 3.60 12.85 2.05
N ALA A 382 4.34 12.07 2.85
CA ALA A 382 4.39 12.24 4.29
C ALA A 382 5.04 13.58 4.69
N ARG A 383 6.15 13.98 4.05
CA ARG A 383 6.80 15.29 4.24
C ARG A 383 5.83 16.43 3.97
N ALA A 384 5.10 16.37 2.86
CA ALA A 384 4.09 17.37 2.53
C ALA A 384 2.98 17.45 3.57
N ARG A 385 2.53 16.31 4.09
CA ARG A 385 1.55 16.26 5.17
C ARG A 385 2.09 16.91 6.45
N ILE A 386 3.35 16.64 6.84
CA ILE A 386 3.99 17.24 8.02
C ILE A 386 4.00 18.75 7.90
N TYR A 387 4.36 19.31 6.74
CA TYR A 387 4.30 20.76 6.51
C TYR A 387 2.87 21.30 6.57
N ALA A 388 1.89 20.58 5.98
CA ALA A 388 0.49 20.99 6.00
C ALA A 388 -0.10 21.02 7.41
N GLU A 389 0.19 20.01 8.23
CA GLU A 389 -0.24 19.92 9.63
C GLU A 389 0.35 21.05 10.49
N SER A 390 1.54 21.55 10.14
CA SER A 390 2.15 22.73 10.80
C SER A 390 1.67 24.08 10.25
N GLY A 391 0.81 24.08 9.23
CA GLY A 391 0.27 25.27 8.57
C GLY A 391 1.14 25.83 7.45
N ASP A 392 2.28 25.23 7.12
CA ASP A 392 3.13 25.65 6.00
C ASP A 392 2.65 25.02 4.67
N ILE A 393 1.46 25.44 4.24
CA ILE A 393 0.85 24.98 2.99
C ILE A 393 1.70 25.27 1.75
N PRO A 394 2.35 26.44 1.61
CA PRO A 394 3.23 26.70 0.46
C PRO A 394 4.36 25.69 0.33
N GLN A 395 5.02 25.33 1.43
CA GLN A 395 6.11 24.34 1.43
C GLN A 395 5.57 22.94 1.13
N ALA A 396 4.42 22.58 1.69
CA ALA A 396 3.77 21.31 1.41
C ALA A 396 3.47 21.12 -0.08
N LEU A 397 2.90 22.15 -0.74
CA LEU A 397 2.65 22.15 -2.18
C LEU A 397 3.95 22.07 -2.99
N ALA A 398 4.98 22.82 -2.60
CA ALA A 398 6.27 22.78 -3.29
C ALA A 398 6.93 21.40 -3.24
N VAL A 399 6.77 20.65 -2.14
CA VAL A 399 7.23 19.26 -2.02
C VAL A 399 6.47 18.36 -2.97
N LEU A 400 5.14 18.48 -3.05
CA LEU A 400 4.32 17.65 -3.94
C LEU A 400 4.55 17.97 -5.42
N ASP A 401 4.66 19.26 -5.77
CA ASP A 401 4.93 19.66 -7.16
C ASP A 401 6.27 19.10 -7.64
N ARG A 402 7.32 19.24 -6.84
CA ARG A 402 8.63 18.65 -7.13
C ARG A 402 8.56 17.12 -7.18
N GLY A 403 7.81 16.51 -6.27
CA GLY A 403 7.59 15.06 -6.25
C GLY A 403 6.91 14.57 -7.54
N GLU A 404 5.90 15.26 -8.04
CA GLU A 404 5.25 14.92 -9.32
C GLU A 404 6.17 15.13 -10.54
N GLU A 405 7.05 16.15 -10.50
CA GLU A 405 8.06 16.32 -11.55
C GLU A 405 9.07 15.16 -11.54
N GLU A 406 9.46 14.68 -10.36
CA GLU A 406 10.41 13.59 -10.19
C GLU A 406 9.77 12.21 -10.46
N TYR A 407 8.52 12.00 -10.02
CA TYR A 407 7.77 10.75 -10.11
C TYR A 407 6.40 10.94 -10.77
N PRO A 408 6.32 11.25 -12.09
CA PRO A 408 5.08 11.64 -12.76
C PRO A 408 4.01 10.54 -12.81
N ASP A 409 4.41 9.28 -12.67
CA ASP A 409 3.51 8.12 -12.67
C ASP A 409 3.03 7.76 -11.23
N SER A 410 3.44 8.51 -10.19
CA SER A 410 3.06 8.22 -8.80
C SER A 410 1.62 8.60 -8.52
N VAL A 411 0.85 7.60 -8.14
CA VAL A 411 -0.53 7.74 -7.67
C VAL A 411 -0.57 8.29 -6.25
N GLU A 412 0.40 7.93 -5.42
CA GLU A 412 0.52 8.35 -4.03
C GLU A 412 0.65 9.88 -3.89
N LEU A 413 1.50 10.50 -4.72
CA LEU A 413 1.69 11.95 -4.71
C LEU A 413 0.43 12.69 -5.17
N ARG A 414 -0.27 12.16 -6.18
CA ARG A 414 -1.55 12.72 -6.64
C ARG A 414 -2.64 12.62 -5.59
N TYR A 415 -2.74 11.49 -4.87
CA TYR A 415 -3.65 11.38 -3.72
C TYR A 415 -3.31 12.38 -2.61
N ALA A 416 -2.04 12.54 -2.27
CA ALA A 416 -1.62 13.50 -1.26
C ALA A 416 -1.99 14.94 -1.66
N LYS A 417 -1.81 15.29 -2.94
CA LYS A 417 -2.19 16.60 -3.48
C LYS A 417 -3.69 16.82 -3.50
N ALA A 418 -4.45 15.79 -3.89
CA ALA A 418 -5.91 15.82 -3.85
C ALA A 418 -6.44 16.05 -2.42
N SER A 419 -5.95 15.26 -1.46
CA SER A 419 -6.34 15.38 -0.05
C SER A 419 -5.99 16.76 0.52
N MET A 420 -4.82 17.30 0.18
CA MET A 420 -4.45 18.65 0.59
C MET A 420 -5.39 19.71 0.00
N ALA A 421 -5.75 19.58 -1.27
CA ALA A 421 -6.68 20.48 -1.93
C ALA A 421 -8.09 20.41 -1.32
N GLU A 422 -8.57 19.20 -0.96
CA GLU A 422 -9.84 19.01 -0.25
C GLU A 422 -9.84 19.72 1.11
N ASN A 423 -8.81 19.53 1.91
CA ASN A 423 -8.65 20.17 3.22
C ASN A 423 -8.62 21.70 3.14
N GLN A 424 -8.23 22.26 2.00
CA GLN A 424 -8.25 23.71 1.74
C GLN A 424 -9.56 24.19 1.07
N GLY A 425 -10.53 23.31 0.84
CA GLY A 425 -11.76 23.63 0.12
C GLY A 425 -11.55 23.86 -1.39
N GLN A 426 -10.38 23.54 -1.93
CA GLN A 426 -10.03 23.69 -3.35
C GLN A 426 -10.54 22.49 -4.17
N ILE A 427 -11.82 22.22 -4.09
CA ILE A 427 -12.45 21.01 -4.66
C ILE A 427 -12.16 20.80 -6.15
N SER A 428 -12.02 21.88 -6.92
CA SER A 428 -11.69 21.76 -8.35
C SER A 428 -10.29 21.22 -8.59
N ALA A 429 -9.32 21.58 -7.75
CA ALA A 429 -7.96 21.05 -7.78
C ALA A 429 -7.94 19.57 -7.33
N ALA A 430 -8.62 19.24 -6.25
CA ALA A 430 -8.76 17.86 -5.78
C ALA A 430 -9.35 16.94 -6.87
N LEU A 431 -10.45 17.37 -7.51
CA LEU A 431 -11.07 16.63 -8.61
C LEU A 431 -10.17 16.49 -9.84
N HIS A 432 -9.27 17.45 -10.09
CA HIS A 432 -8.27 17.34 -11.16
C HIS A 432 -7.33 16.16 -10.91
N GLU A 433 -6.76 16.09 -9.71
CA GLU A 433 -5.83 15.02 -9.32
C GLU A 433 -6.53 13.65 -9.22
N LEU A 434 -7.71 13.58 -8.58
CA LEU A 434 -8.46 12.32 -8.48
C LEU A 434 -8.92 11.79 -9.83
N LYS A 435 -9.24 12.68 -10.79
CA LYS A 435 -9.53 12.27 -12.16
C LYS A 435 -8.31 11.68 -12.85
N ALA A 436 -7.12 12.27 -12.63
CA ALA A 436 -5.87 11.72 -13.14
C ALA A 436 -5.57 10.34 -12.50
N VAL A 437 -5.77 10.18 -11.19
CA VAL A 437 -5.65 8.89 -10.50
C VAL A 437 -6.60 7.85 -11.11
N ALA A 438 -7.88 8.18 -11.31
CA ALA A 438 -8.85 7.27 -11.92
C ALA A 438 -8.52 6.94 -13.40
N ALA A 439 -7.79 7.82 -14.10
CA ALA A 439 -7.28 7.54 -15.44
C ALA A 439 -6.04 6.63 -15.42
N LEU A 440 -5.14 6.79 -14.45
CA LEU A 440 -3.97 5.94 -14.26
C LEU A 440 -4.36 4.55 -13.74
N ARG A 441 -5.45 4.42 -13.00
CA ARG A 441 -5.96 3.18 -12.37
C ARG A 441 -7.41 2.90 -12.80
N PRO A 442 -7.69 2.69 -14.10
CA PRO A 442 -9.06 2.70 -14.63
C PRO A 442 -9.95 1.55 -14.17
N THR A 443 -9.40 0.51 -13.55
CA THR A 443 -10.15 -0.63 -12.99
C THR A 443 -9.99 -0.76 -11.47
N ASP A 444 -9.21 0.10 -10.84
CA ASP A 444 -9.02 0.12 -9.39
C ASP A 444 -10.25 0.70 -8.70
N PRO A 445 -10.95 -0.08 -7.85
CA PRO A 445 -12.16 0.37 -7.20
C PRO A 445 -11.94 1.55 -6.26
N ALA A 446 -10.78 1.63 -5.58
CA ALA A 446 -10.47 2.76 -4.70
C ALA A 446 -10.28 4.06 -5.48
N ALA A 447 -9.56 4.01 -6.61
CA ALA A 447 -9.35 5.16 -7.49
C ALA A 447 -10.66 5.68 -8.09
N LEU A 448 -11.51 4.76 -8.56
CA LEU A 448 -12.82 5.10 -9.11
C LEU A 448 -13.74 5.68 -8.04
N ASN A 449 -13.73 5.10 -6.84
CA ASN A 449 -14.55 5.53 -5.73
C ASN A 449 -14.15 6.92 -5.23
N ALA A 450 -12.86 7.19 -5.05
CA ALA A 450 -12.38 8.49 -4.59
C ALA A 450 -12.84 9.63 -5.49
N TYR A 451 -12.66 9.49 -6.81
CA TYR A 451 -13.14 10.50 -7.76
C TYR A 451 -14.67 10.65 -7.72
N GLY A 452 -15.40 9.53 -7.72
CA GLY A 452 -16.86 9.51 -7.70
C GLY A 452 -17.45 10.11 -6.42
N TYR A 453 -16.88 9.74 -5.26
CA TYR A 453 -17.32 10.25 -3.96
C TYR A 453 -17.12 11.77 -3.83
N THR A 454 -15.93 12.27 -4.17
CA THR A 454 -15.63 13.71 -4.10
C THR A 454 -16.56 14.53 -5.01
N LEU A 455 -16.93 14.00 -6.20
CA LEU A 455 -17.95 14.61 -7.04
C LEU A 455 -19.33 14.63 -6.35
N ALA A 456 -19.75 13.50 -5.77
CA ALA A 456 -21.08 13.33 -5.16
C ALA A 456 -21.21 14.21 -3.92
N ASP A 457 -20.20 14.19 -3.06
CA ASP A 457 -20.21 14.94 -1.80
C ASP A 457 -20.29 16.45 -2.03
N ASN A 458 -19.62 16.94 -3.08
CA ASN A 458 -19.64 18.34 -3.47
C ASN A 458 -20.76 18.70 -4.46
N HIS A 459 -21.79 17.88 -4.61
CA HIS A 459 -22.92 18.10 -5.55
C HIS A 459 -22.51 18.39 -7.00
N ARG A 460 -21.38 17.85 -7.46
CA ARG A 460 -20.87 18.08 -8.81
C ARG A 460 -21.13 16.87 -9.68
N GLN A 461 -21.66 17.07 -10.87
CA GLN A 461 -21.79 16.06 -11.92
C GLN A 461 -22.30 14.70 -11.39
N LEU A 462 -23.38 14.67 -10.57
CA LEU A 462 -23.87 13.49 -9.87
C LEU A 462 -24.07 12.26 -10.77
N ALA A 463 -24.44 12.44 -12.04
CA ALA A 463 -24.56 11.34 -13.00
C ALA A 463 -23.19 10.72 -13.37
N VAL A 464 -22.13 11.53 -13.40
CA VAL A 464 -20.76 11.06 -13.61
C VAL A 464 -20.26 10.37 -12.34
N ALA A 465 -20.46 11.00 -11.18
CA ALA A 465 -20.14 10.43 -9.87
C ALA A 465 -20.70 9.00 -9.73
N ARG A 466 -22.00 8.84 -9.97
CA ARG A 466 -22.67 7.54 -9.91
C ARG A 466 -22.02 6.51 -10.84
N LYS A 467 -21.68 6.85 -12.08
CA LYS A 467 -21.02 5.90 -13.01
C LYS A 467 -19.67 5.40 -12.49
N PHE A 468 -18.87 6.29 -11.89
CA PHE A 468 -17.58 5.90 -11.32
C PHE A 468 -17.76 5.01 -10.09
N ILE A 469 -18.69 5.35 -9.19
CA ILE A 469 -18.99 4.56 -7.99
C ILE A 469 -19.61 3.20 -8.36
N GLU A 470 -20.53 3.14 -9.33
CA GLU A 470 -21.09 1.86 -9.82
C GLU A 470 -20.00 0.94 -10.40
N ARG A 471 -19.02 1.49 -11.12
CA ARG A 471 -17.85 0.72 -11.59
C ARG A 471 -17.00 0.23 -10.43
N ALA A 472 -16.78 1.07 -9.42
CA ALA A 472 -16.09 0.67 -8.20
C ALA A 472 -16.84 -0.46 -7.48
N HIS A 473 -18.16 -0.31 -7.33
CA HIS A 473 -19.01 -1.32 -6.70
C HIS A 473 -19.03 -2.66 -7.47
N ALA A 474 -19.05 -2.61 -8.81
CA ALA A 474 -18.96 -3.83 -9.61
C ALA A 474 -17.64 -4.59 -9.40
N ALA A 475 -16.55 -3.87 -9.14
CA ALA A 475 -15.23 -4.46 -8.88
C ALA A 475 -15.06 -4.93 -7.42
N ALA A 476 -15.69 -4.25 -6.45
CA ALA A 476 -15.60 -4.55 -5.02
C ALA A 476 -16.98 -4.40 -4.33
N PRO A 477 -17.93 -5.34 -4.57
CA PRO A 477 -19.34 -5.17 -4.20
C PRO A 477 -19.64 -5.21 -2.70
N LYS A 478 -18.70 -5.68 -1.88
CA LYS A 478 -18.84 -5.72 -0.41
C LYS A 478 -17.99 -4.68 0.33
N ASN A 479 -17.25 -3.85 -0.40
CA ASN A 479 -16.42 -2.82 0.24
C ASN A 479 -17.31 -1.74 0.88
N ALA A 480 -17.21 -1.58 2.20
CA ALA A 480 -18.04 -0.68 2.98
C ALA A 480 -17.96 0.79 2.53
N ALA A 481 -16.75 1.29 2.19
CA ALA A 481 -16.57 2.66 1.73
C ALA A 481 -17.23 2.91 0.36
N ILE A 482 -17.25 1.89 -0.51
CA ILE A 482 -17.91 1.97 -1.82
C ILE A 482 -19.43 1.86 -1.68
N LEU A 483 -19.91 1.02 -0.76
CA LEU A 483 -21.34 0.94 -0.43
C LEU A 483 -21.84 2.27 0.15
N ASP A 484 -21.08 2.89 1.05
CA ASP A 484 -21.39 4.21 1.58
C ASP A 484 -21.46 5.26 0.45
N SER A 485 -20.43 5.31 -0.40
CA SER A 485 -20.40 6.23 -1.56
C SER A 485 -21.56 6.02 -2.52
N LEU A 486 -21.96 4.75 -2.77
CA LEU A 486 -23.11 4.44 -3.64
C LEU A 486 -24.42 4.90 -3.01
N GLY A 487 -24.63 4.62 -1.73
CA GLY A 487 -25.78 5.13 -0.99
C GLY A 487 -25.79 6.65 -0.98
N TRP A 488 -24.65 7.29 -0.73
CA TRP A 488 -24.52 8.74 -0.70
C TRP A 488 -24.87 9.39 -2.05
N VAL A 489 -24.31 8.90 -3.17
CA VAL A 489 -24.63 9.46 -4.49
C VAL A 489 -26.11 9.28 -4.86
N LEU A 490 -26.72 8.16 -4.51
CA LEU A 490 -28.15 7.95 -4.71
C LEU A 490 -28.98 8.94 -3.89
N PHE A 491 -28.64 9.16 -2.63
CA PHE A 491 -29.28 10.16 -1.79
C PHE A 491 -29.14 11.57 -2.37
N ARG A 492 -27.94 11.95 -2.81
CA ARG A 492 -27.68 13.26 -3.43
C ARG A 492 -28.45 13.45 -4.75
N GLN A 493 -28.83 12.36 -5.42
CA GLN A 493 -29.72 12.37 -6.60
C GLN A 493 -31.22 12.41 -6.22
N GLY A 494 -31.57 12.32 -4.92
CA GLY A 494 -32.95 12.31 -4.45
C GLY A 494 -33.59 10.93 -4.30
N HIS A 495 -32.84 9.85 -4.57
CA HIS A 495 -33.29 8.45 -4.47
C HIS A 495 -33.10 7.91 -3.04
N ARG A 496 -33.83 8.48 -2.07
CA ARG A 496 -33.61 8.24 -0.64
C ARG A 496 -33.85 6.80 -0.23
N GLU A 497 -34.94 6.19 -0.73
CA GLU A 497 -35.30 4.80 -0.44
C GLU A 497 -34.28 3.81 -1.04
N GLU A 498 -33.75 4.11 -2.22
CA GLU A 498 -32.73 3.29 -2.88
C GLU A 498 -31.36 3.41 -2.16
N ALA A 499 -31.04 4.55 -1.57
CA ALA A 499 -29.81 4.80 -0.83
C ALA A 499 -29.71 3.98 0.47
N LEU A 500 -30.84 3.80 1.16
CA LEU A 500 -30.91 3.25 2.51
C LEU A 500 -30.24 1.87 2.66
N PRO A 501 -30.52 0.85 1.81
CA PRO A 501 -29.93 -0.47 1.98
C PRO A 501 -28.41 -0.48 1.80
N TYR A 502 -27.85 0.37 0.94
CA TYR A 502 -26.40 0.47 0.74
C TYR A 502 -25.70 1.06 1.97
N LEU A 503 -26.25 2.15 2.52
CA LEU A 503 -25.71 2.78 3.73
C LEU A 503 -25.86 1.88 4.96
N GLN A 504 -26.96 1.14 5.08
CA GLN A 504 -27.13 0.14 6.13
C GLN A 504 -26.08 -0.98 6.03
N ALA A 505 -25.84 -1.50 4.82
CA ALA A 505 -24.82 -2.51 4.60
C ALA A 505 -23.41 -1.98 4.93
N ALA A 506 -23.10 -0.75 4.51
CA ALA A 506 -21.83 -0.09 4.83
C ALA A 506 -21.63 0.04 6.35
N TYR A 507 -22.66 0.43 7.10
CA TYR A 507 -22.57 0.62 8.55
C TYR A 507 -22.46 -0.68 9.35
N VAL A 508 -22.96 -1.79 8.82
CA VAL A 508 -22.80 -3.12 9.46
C VAL A 508 -21.33 -3.53 9.46
N ASP A 509 -20.63 -3.31 8.34
CA ASP A 509 -19.25 -3.71 8.15
C ASP A 509 -18.25 -2.68 8.71
N ASN A 510 -18.62 -1.40 8.63
CA ASN A 510 -17.78 -0.31 9.14
C ASN A 510 -18.65 0.69 9.94
N ARG A 511 -18.59 0.61 11.28
CA ARG A 511 -19.27 1.52 12.20
C ARG A 511 -18.56 2.88 12.32
N ASP A 512 -18.10 3.39 11.21
CA ASP A 512 -17.45 4.69 11.10
C ASP A 512 -18.44 5.83 11.33
N SER A 513 -17.96 6.95 11.89
CA SER A 513 -18.77 8.14 12.16
C SER A 513 -19.29 8.82 10.90
N ASP A 514 -18.52 8.76 9.79
CA ASP A 514 -18.91 9.37 8.52
C ASP A 514 -20.04 8.56 7.87
N VAL A 515 -19.94 7.22 7.89
CA VAL A 515 -21.02 6.34 7.45
C VAL A 515 -22.26 6.54 8.32
N ALA A 516 -22.09 6.71 9.64
CA ALA A 516 -23.21 7.02 10.54
C ALA A 516 -23.85 8.39 10.24
N ALA A 517 -23.05 9.40 9.84
CA ALA A 517 -23.56 10.70 9.43
C ALA A 517 -24.43 10.58 8.18
N HIS A 518 -23.95 9.91 7.14
CA HIS A 518 -24.68 9.69 5.88
C HIS A 518 -25.96 8.87 6.10
N LEU A 519 -25.88 7.74 6.78
CA LEU A 519 -27.04 6.88 7.07
C LEU A 519 -28.07 7.62 7.93
N GLY A 520 -27.62 8.33 8.94
CA GLY A 520 -28.50 9.12 9.82
C GLY A 520 -29.21 10.26 9.07
N GLU A 521 -28.52 10.95 8.16
CA GLU A 521 -29.15 11.98 7.32
C GLU A 521 -30.25 11.39 6.42
N VAL A 522 -29.99 10.23 5.78
CA VAL A 522 -31.00 9.53 4.97
C VAL A 522 -32.19 9.11 5.81
N LEU A 523 -31.97 8.53 7.00
CA LEU A 523 -33.06 8.16 7.93
C LEU A 523 -33.88 9.39 8.34
N TRP A 524 -33.22 10.51 8.65
CA TRP A 524 -33.90 11.77 9.01
C TRP A 524 -34.79 12.29 7.88
N GLN A 525 -34.27 12.27 6.64
CA GLN A 525 -35.03 12.72 5.46
C GLN A 525 -36.15 11.75 5.06
N LEU A 526 -36.07 10.50 5.48
CA LEU A 526 -37.17 9.51 5.40
C LEU A 526 -38.15 9.59 6.56
N SER A 527 -38.11 10.64 7.39
CA SER A 527 -38.94 10.84 8.58
C SER A 527 -38.72 9.78 9.69
N ARG A 528 -37.64 9.03 9.66
CA ARG A 528 -37.24 8.05 10.67
C ARG A 528 -36.29 8.67 11.70
N ARG A 529 -36.75 9.78 12.32
CA ARG A 529 -35.90 10.62 13.18
C ARG A 529 -35.39 9.89 14.42
N ASP A 530 -36.23 9.08 15.05
CA ASP A 530 -35.82 8.30 16.23
C ASP A 530 -34.71 7.29 15.91
N ASP A 531 -34.75 6.69 14.72
CA ASP A 531 -33.70 5.77 14.26
C ASP A 531 -32.38 6.52 13.99
N ALA A 532 -32.45 7.71 13.38
CA ALA A 532 -31.29 8.56 13.15
C ALA A 532 -30.60 8.97 14.45
N GLU A 533 -31.40 9.47 15.44
CA GLU A 533 -30.87 9.89 16.74
C GLU A 533 -30.23 8.74 17.53
N ARG A 534 -30.82 7.56 17.48
CA ARG A 534 -30.26 6.35 18.10
C ARG A 534 -28.94 5.99 17.46
N LEU A 535 -28.90 5.93 16.12
CA LEU A 535 -27.68 5.63 15.34
C LEU A 535 -26.54 6.60 15.69
N TRP A 536 -26.80 7.92 15.65
CA TRP A 536 -25.79 8.93 15.98
C TRP A 536 -25.30 8.84 17.41
N SER A 537 -26.21 8.51 18.35
CA SER A 537 -25.85 8.34 19.76
C SER A 537 -24.96 7.11 19.97
N GLU A 538 -25.24 6.01 19.29
CA GLU A 538 -24.43 4.80 19.32
C GLU A 538 -23.04 5.03 18.69
N ALA A 539 -22.97 5.69 17.53
CA ALA A 539 -21.71 6.03 16.87
C ALA A 539 -20.83 6.94 17.74
N LYS A 540 -21.45 7.92 18.40
CA LYS A 540 -20.73 8.84 19.29
C LYS A 540 -20.16 8.15 20.53
N GLN A 541 -20.81 7.13 21.06
CA GLN A 541 -20.31 6.34 22.19
C GLN A 541 -19.13 5.44 21.81
N ALA A 542 -19.00 5.08 20.53
CA ALA A 542 -17.90 4.28 20.02
C ALA A 542 -16.56 5.03 19.90
N GLY A 543 -16.53 6.35 20.10
CA GLY A 543 -15.29 7.12 20.36
C GLY A 543 -14.49 7.56 19.14
N ALA A 544 -15.08 7.55 17.93
CA ALA A 544 -14.41 8.07 16.72
C ALA A 544 -14.45 9.60 16.63
N ASP A 545 -13.66 10.19 15.75
CA ASP A 545 -13.78 11.59 15.35
C ASP A 545 -15.19 11.84 14.79
N ASN A 546 -15.95 12.75 15.41
CA ASN A 546 -17.37 12.93 15.15
C ASN A 546 -17.68 14.24 14.41
N HIS A 547 -16.70 14.89 13.79
CA HIS A 547 -16.87 16.20 13.18
C HIS A 547 -17.99 16.25 12.14
N LEU A 548 -18.00 15.33 11.17
CA LEU A 548 -19.04 15.27 10.14
C LEU A 548 -20.41 14.92 10.75
N LEU A 549 -20.44 13.96 11.66
CA LEU A 549 -21.65 13.52 12.35
C LEU A 549 -22.27 14.66 13.17
N ASP A 550 -21.48 15.37 13.98
CA ASP A 550 -21.95 16.49 14.81
C ASP A 550 -22.41 17.66 13.92
N ALA A 551 -21.71 17.98 12.84
CA ALA A 551 -22.10 19.01 11.87
C ALA A 551 -23.42 18.66 11.17
N THR A 552 -23.59 17.41 10.72
CA THR A 552 -24.80 16.91 10.05
C THR A 552 -25.99 16.97 11.00
N ARG A 553 -25.84 16.50 12.23
CA ARG A 553 -26.89 16.54 13.25
C ARG A 553 -27.31 17.96 13.57
N LEU A 554 -26.33 18.86 13.79
CA LEU A 554 -26.62 20.28 14.09
C LEU A 554 -27.38 20.95 12.95
N ARG A 555 -26.98 20.74 11.70
CA ARG A 555 -27.64 21.28 10.50
C ARG A 555 -29.09 20.80 10.40
N LEU A 556 -29.35 19.52 10.53
CA LEU A 556 -30.67 18.92 10.40
C LEU A 556 -31.63 19.32 11.54
N HIS A 557 -31.11 19.60 12.74
CA HIS A 557 -31.89 20.15 13.83
C HIS A 557 -32.24 21.63 13.63
N ALA A 558 -31.40 22.39 12.93
CA ALA A 558 -31.66 23.80 12.65
C ALA A 558 -32.70 24.01 11.51
N GLU A 559 -32.88 23.03 10.63
CA GLU A 559 -33.83 23.04 9.51
C GLU A 559 -35.30 22.71 9.95
N LYS A 560 -35.55 22.64 11.26
CA LYS A 560 -36.90 22.50 11.86
C LYS A 560 -37.57 23.86 11.93
#